data_ea4f1d49a4cbe87ce9a1047ca1e6b178
#
_entry.id   ea4f1d49a4cbe87ce9a1047ca1e6b178
#
_cell.length_a   1.000
_cell.length_b   1.000
_cell.length_c   1.000
_cell.angle_alpha   90.00
_cell.angle_beta   90.00
_cell.angle_gamma   90.00
#
_symmetry.space_group_name_H-M   'P 1'
#
loop_
_entity.id
_entity.type
_entity.pdbx_description
1 polymer ?
#
loop_
_entity_poly.entity_id
_entity_poly.type
_entity_poly.pdbx_seq_one_letter_code
_entity_poly.pdbx_strand_id
1 'polypeptide(L)'
;GRANYKYDNRYLAQFVFRYDASTKFAPENYWGFFPTGSLGWVASEESFFKNSVLGKIFDFMKVRYSLGKTGKDNVEAWQWLQIYNINPTGGMGFGSLGGQYVSGAIINGTANRDIKWDTTIKQNFGLDMNVLDNRLSITTDFYYDKTKDLIMFVSDPEEPIYIGSKLPSVNYGKKNAWGLEVSLNWSDKINQSLLPSWGPIKYSVGMNYSVSCNKTVLG
;
A
#
# COMPACT_ATOMS: atom_id res chain seq x y z
N GLY A 1 -13.52 -8.92 -7.14
CA GLY A 1 -14.68 -9.45 -6.43
C GLY A 1 -14.57 -9.30 -4.92
N ARG A 2 -15.71 -9.32 -4.23
CA ARG A 2 -15.79 -9.22 -2.77
C ARG A 2 -16.83 -10.20 -2.25
N ALA A 3 -16.50 -10.95 -1.20
CA ALA A 3 -17.41 -11.78 -0.44
C ALA A 3 -17.31 -11.40 1.04
N ASN A 4 -18.46 -11.24 1.70
CA ASN A 4 -18.54 -10.96 3.14
C ASN A 4 -19.40 -12.03 3.79
N TYR A 5 -18.94 -12.52 4.91
CA TYR A 5 -19.68 -13.47 5.73
C TYR A 5 -19.73 -12.98 7.17
N LYS A 6 -20.90 -13.07 7.77
CA LYS A 6 -21.14 -12.70 9.16
C LYS A 6 -21.93 -13.80 9.83
N TYR A 7 -21.39 -14.33 10.92
CA TYR A 7 -22.03 -15.37 11.71
C TYR A 7 -22.31 -14.85 13.10
N ASP A 8 -23.56 -14.95 13.53
CA ASP A 8 -24.08 -14.63 14.86
C ASP A 8 -23.65 -13.25 15.40
N ASN A 9 -23.45 -12.27 14.51
CA ASN A 9 -22.90 -10.94 14.83
C ASN A 9 -21.54 -10.95 15.53
N ARG A 10 -20.93 -12.11 15.74
CA ARG A 10 -19.66 -12.31 16.47
C ARG A 10 -18.49 -12.50 15.54
N TYR A 11 -18.66 -13.33 14.50
CA TYR A 11 -17.57 -13.70 13.60
C TYR A 11 -17.79 -13.07 12.23
N LEU A 12 -16.81 -12.36 11.76
CA LEU A 12 -16.82 -11.64 10.51
C LEU A 12 -15.68 -12.16 9.63
N ALA A 13 -15.97 -12.48 8.39
CA ALA A 13 -14.96 -12.84 7.42
C ALA A 13 -15.21 -12.06 6.13
N GLN A 14 -14.14 -11.56 5.53
CA GLN A 14 -14.19 -10.89 4.25
C GLN A 14 -13.09 -11.42 3.37
N PHE A 15 -13.43 -11.68 2.11
CA PHE A 15 -12.48 -11.99 1.06
C PHE A 15 -12.67 -11.02 -0.10
N VAL A 16 -11.59 -10.40 -0.53
CA VAL A 16 -11.56 -9.47 -1.66
C VAL A 16 -10.47 -9.94 -2.61
N PHE A 17 -10.72 -9.89 -3.91
CA PHE A 17 -9.68 -10.06 -4.89
C PHE A 17 -9.82 -9.05 -6.02
N ARG A 18 -8.67 -8.65 -6.56
CA ARG A 18 -8.52 -7.82 -7.75
C ARG A 18 -7.65 -8.57 -8.76
N TYR A 19 -7.96 -8.39 -10.01
CA TYR A 19 -7.16 -8.87 -11.12
C TYR A 19 -6.98 -7.66 -12.04
N ASP A 20 -5.80 -7.10 -12.02
CA ASP A 20 -5.48 -5.84 -12.69
C ASP A 20 -4.46 -6.10 -13.79
N ALA A 21 -4.48 -5.28 -14.84
CA ALA A 21 -3.49 -5.31 -15.91
C ALA A 21 -2.82 -3.95 -16.07
N SER A 22 -1.53 -3.94 -16.39
CA SER A 22 -0.79 -2.74 -16.73
C SER A 22 0.01 -2.95 -18.02
N THR A 23 -0.25 -2.09 -19.00
CA THR A 23 0.46 -2.08 -20.29
C THR A 23 1.89 -1.52 -20.21
N LYS A 24 2.30 -1.08 -19.02
CA LYS A 24 3.68 -0.66 -18.77
C LYS A 24 4.67 -1.82 -18.77
N PHE A 25 4.18 -3.04 -18.54
CA PHE A 25 4.97 -4.26 -18.55
C PHE A 25 4.90 -4.98 -19.91
N ALA A 26 5.74 -5.96 -20.12
CA ALA A 26 5.65 -6.86 -21.26
C ALA A 26 4.36 -7.71 -21.19
N PRO A 27 3.79 -8.18 -22.33
CA PRO A 27 2.51 -8.90 -22.37
C PRO A 27 2.41 -10.07 -21.39
N GLU A 28 3.51 -10.79 -21.18
CA GLU A 28 3.62 -11.89 -20.23
C GLU A 28 3.50 -11.48 -18.76
N ASN A 29 3.78 -10.22 -18.45
CA ASN A 29 3.79 -9.64 -17.09
C ASN A 29 2.65 -8.64 -16.85
N TYR A 30 1.71 -8.47 -17.80
CA TYR A 30 0.60 -7.51 -17.68
C TYR A 30 -0.25 -7.72 -16.45
N TRP A 31 -0.54 -8.98 -16.13
CA TRP A 31 -1.58 -9.31 -15.18
C TRP A 31 -1.04 -9.50 -13.76
N GLY A 32 -1.69 -8.85 -12.81
CA GLY A 32 -1.45 -9.02 -11.38
C GLY A 32 -2.69 -9.51 -10.65
N PHE A 33 -2.54 -10.50 -9.76
CA PHE A 33 -3.59 -11.00 -8.88
C PHE A 33 -3.33 -10.58 -7.44
N PHE A 34 -4.32 -9.89 -6.85
CA PHE A 34 -4.19 -9.23 -5.56
C PHE A 34 -5.34 -9.64 -4.62
N PRO A 35 -5.22 -10.79 -3.94
CA PRO A 35 -6.18 -11.24 -2.95
C PRO A 35 -5.92 -10.59 -1.58
N THR A 36 -7.02 -10.41 -0.82
CA THR A 36 -7.00 -9.95 0.57
C THR A 36 -8.06 -10.72 1.36
N GLY A 37 -7.67 -11.27 2.49
CA GLY A 37 -8.56 -11.87 3.47
C GLY A 37 -8.54 -11.07 4.76
N SER A 38 -9.70 -10.92 5.41
CA SER A 38 -9.80 -10.32 6.74
C SER A 38 -10.78 -11.06 7.62
N LEU A 39 -10.45 -11.13 8.90
CA LEU A 39 -11.25 -11.75 9.93
C LEU A 39 -11.53 -10.71 11.03
N GLY A 40 -12.72 -10.77 11.58
CA GLY A 40 -13.11 -9.96 12.73
C GLY A 40 -13.86 -10.81 13.74
N TRP A 41 -13.55 -10.58 15.00
CA TRP A 41 -14.22 -11.21 16.11
C TRP A 41 -14.73 -10.15 17.10
N VAL A 42 -16.05 -10.12 17.29
CA VAL A 42 -16.70 -9.21 18.25
C VAL A 42 -16.74 -9.92 19.61
N ALA A 43 -15.65 -9.75 20.37
CA ALA A 43 -15.47 -10.43 21.65
C ALA A 43 -16.53 -10.01 22.67
N SER A 44 -17.02 -8.77 22.62
CA SER A 44 -18.07 -8.26 23.51
C SER A 44 -19.42 -8.98 23.36
N GLU A 45 -19.66 -9.68 22.26
CA GLU A 45 -20.89 -10.46 22.05
C GLU A 45 -20.82 -11.87 22.65
N GLU A 46 -19.65 -12.30 23.12
CA GLU A 46 -19.48 -13.61 23.75
C GLU A 46 -20.04 -13.64 25.17
N SER A 47 -20.70 -14.73 25.54
CA SER A 47 -21.29 -14.91 26.86
C SER A 47 -20.25 -14.89 27.99
N PHE A 48 -19.08 -15.45 27.76
CA PHE A 48 -17.99 -15.40 28.75
C PHE A 48 -17.48 -13.98 28.97
N PHE A 49 -17.47 -13.14 27.92
CA PHE A 49 -17.04 -11.76 28.01
C PHE A 49 -18.06 -10.92 28.79
N LYS A 50 -19.36 -11.04 28.44
CA LYS A 50 -20.48 -10.32 29.11
C LYS A 50 -20.53 -10.63 30.62
N ASN A 51 -20.20 -11.85 31.03
CA ASN A 51 -20.20 -12.28 32.41
C ASN A 51 -18.89 -12.01 33.17
N SER A 52 -17.87 -11.45 32.49
CA SER A 52 -16.59 -11.14 33.08
C SER A 52 -16.47 -9.71 33.56
N VAL A 53 -15.38 -9.42 34.31
CA VAL A 53 -15.03 -8.04 34.69
C VAL A 53 -14.80 -7.17 33.44
N LEU A 54 -14.30 -7.75 32.35
CA LEU A 54 -14.08 -7.04 31.09
C LEU A 54 -15.37 -6.52 30.47
N GLY A 55 -16.47 -7.29 30.56
CA GLY A 55 -17.79 -6.87 30.08
C GLY A 55 -18.43 -5.72 30.89
N LYS A 56 -17.89 -5.42 32.08
CA LYS A 56 -18.29 -4.24 32.87
C LYS A 56 -17.51 -2.98 32.51
N ILE A 57 -16.32 -3.14 31.88
CA ILE A 57 -15.41 -2.05 31.51
C ILE A 57 -15.60 -1.66 30.06
N PHE A 58 -15.72 -2.66 29.18
CA PHE A 58 -15.82 -2.47 27.73
C PHE A 58 -17.25 -2.69 27.26
N ASP A 59 -17.90 -1.64 26.76
CA ASP A 59 -19.21 -1.70 26.12
C ASP A 59 -19.16 -2.44 24.78
N PHE A 60 -18.03 -2.33 24.09
CA PHE A 60 -17.75 -2.99 22.82
C PHE A 60 -16.28 -3.35 22.73
N MET A 61 -15.99 -4.55 22.21
CA MET A 61 -14.64 -4.99 21.91
C MET A 61 -14.63 -5.87 20.67
N LYS A 62 -13.82 -5.48 19.67
CA LYS A 62 -13.66 -6.23 18.42
C LYS A 62 -12.20 -6.34 18.05
N VAL A 63 -11.77 -7.55 17.76
CA VAL A 63 -10.44 -7.87 17.23
C VAL A 63 -10.55 -8.03 15.73
N ARG A 64 -9.57 -7.48 15.00
CA ARG A 64 -9.48 -7.56 13.54
C ARG A 64 -8.10 -8.04 13.11
N TYR A 65 -8.08 -8.87 12.10
CA TYR A 65 -6.85 -9.25 11.40
C TYR A 65 -7.08 -9.25 9.91
N SER A 66 -6.16 -8.71 9.15
CA SER A 66 -6.18 -8.77 7.70
C SER A 66 -4.81 -9.13 7.13
N LEU A 67 -4.85 -9.91 6.05
CA LEU A 67 -3.69 -10.29 5.26
C LEU A 67 -4.04 -10.06 3.80
N GLY A 68 -3.25 -9.26 3.11
CA GLY A 68 -3.49 -8.93 1.70
C GLY A 68 -2.21 -8.84 0.89
N LYS A 69 -2.36 -9.10 -0.40
CA LYS A 69 -1.34 -8.84 -1.40
C LYS A 69 -1.75 -7.63 -2.23
N THR A 70 -0.85 -6.68 -2.43
CA THR A 70 -1.02 -5.54 -3.33
C THR A 70 0.16 -5.46 -4.29
N GLY A 71 -0.06 -4.90 -5.48
CA GLY A 71 1.00 -4.62 -6.44
C GLY A 71 1.02 -3.16 -6.83
N LYS A 72 2.18 -2.68 -7.27
CA LYS A 72 2.37 -1.38 -7.88
C LYS A 72 3.09 -1.54 -9.21
N ASP A 73 2.73 -0.71 -10.17
CA ASP A 73 3.35 -0.59 -11.48
C ASP A 73 4.16 0.71 -11.60
N ASN A 74 4.95 1.02 -10.57
CA ASN A 74 5.73 2.26 -10.48
C ASN A 74 6.95 2.21 -11.41
N VAL A 75 6.68 2.15 -12.70
CA VAL A 75 7.65 2.12 -13.79
C VAL A 75 7.17 3.02 -14.92
N GLU A 76 8.08 3.59 -15.68
CA GLU A 76 7.74 4.33 -16.89
C GLU A 76 7.21 3.38 -17.98
N ALA A 77 6.37 3.90 -18.86
CA ALA A 77 5.85 3.12 -19.97
C ALA A 77 6.96 2.72 -20.96
N TRP A 78 6.81 1.55 -21.56
CA TRP A 78 7.64 1.06 -22.65
C TRP A 78 9.10 0.68 -22.27
N GLN A 79 9.48 0.65 -20.98
CA GLN A 79 10.83 0.23 -20.57
C GLN A 79 11.18 -1.24 -20.92
N TRP A 80 10.18 -2.04 -21.26
CA TRP A 80 10.38 -3.39 -21.74
C TRP A 80 10.71 -3.48 -23.25
N LEU A 81 10.61 -2.35 -23.99
CA LEU A 81 10.96 -2.24 -25.41
C LEU A 81 12.25 -1.48 -25.58
N GLN A 82 13.05 -1.90 -26.55
CA GLN A 82 14.20 -1.13 -26.99
C GLN A 82 13.73 0.08 -27.81
N ILE A 83 13.99 1.27 -27.30
CA ILE A 83 13.62 2.54 -27.94
C ILE A 83 14.89 3.20 -28.49
N TYR A 84 14.77 3.77 -29.69
CA TYR A 84 15.83 4.51 -30.35
C TYR A 84 15.42 5.97 -30.51
N ASN A 85 16.30 6.88 -30.15
CA ASN A 85 16.16 8.30 -30.48
C ASN A 85 16.88 8.56 -31.81
N ILE A 86 16.13 9.03 -32.79
CA ILE A 86 16.67 9.45 -34.06
C ILE A 86 17.03 10.94 -33.94
N ASN A 87 18.33 11.23 -34.04
CA ASN A 87 18.83 12.61 -34.01
C ASN A 87 19.15 13.07 -35.45
N PRO A 88 18.32 13.89 -36.07
CA PRO A 88 18.52 14.35 -37.46
C PRO A 88 19.72 15.24 -37.61
N THR A 89 20.24 15.84 -36.54
CA THR A 89 21.37 16.75 -36.57
C THR A 89 22.67 16.18 -35.98
N GLY A 90 22.61 15.01 -35.35
CA GLY A 90 23.70 14.37 -34.63
C GLY A 90 24.26 13.14 -35.32
N GLY A 91 24.15 13.06 -36.63
CA GLY A 91 24.68 11.96 -37.43
C GLY A 91 26.14 12.12 -37.80
N MET A 92 26.61 11.21 -38.63
CA MET A 92 27.95 11.21 -39.15
C MET A 92 28.01 11.84 -40.56
N GLY A 93 28.93 12.75 -40.76
CA GLY A 93 29.18 13.29 -42.10
C GLY A 93 29.97 12.30 -42.95
N PHE A 94 29.46 11.98 -44.13
CA PHE A 94 30.13 11.15 -45.13
C PHE A 94 30.52 12.02 -46.34
N GLY A 95 31.73 11.87 -46.82
CA GLY A 95 32.30 12.58 -48.00
C GLY A 95 33.30 13.65 -47.62
N SER A 96 34.10 14.12 -48.61
CA SER A 96 35.07 15.20 -48.41
C SER A 96 34.39 16.56 -48.40
N LEU A 97 34.79 17.43 -47.47
CA LEU A 97 34.46 18.86 -47.32
C LEU A 97 33.00 19.24 -47.69
N GLY A 98 32.08 19.06 -46.72
CA GLY A 98 30.70 19.45 -46.89
C GLY A 98 29.73 18.30 -47.18
N GLY A 99 30.12 17.07 -46.91
CA GLY A 99 29.30 15.86 -47.08
C GLY A 99 27.97 15.93 -46.34
N GLN A 100 27.00 15.21 -46.88
CA GLN A 100 25.65 15.13 -46.25
C GLN A 100 25.75 14.44 -44.90
N TYR A 101 25.17 15.09 -43.89
CA TYR A 101 24.95 14.47 -42.58
C TYR A 101 23.84 13.43 -42.70
N VAL A 102 24.16 12.21 -42.32
CA VAL A 102 23.15 11.14 -42.16
C VAL A 102 22.70 11.09 -40.73
N SER A 103 21.41 11.09 -40.55
CA SER A 103 20.80 11.01 -39.20
C SER A 103 21.33 9.81 -38.42
N GLY A 104 21.73 10.04 -37.19
CA GLY A 104 22.15 8.98 -36.28
C GLY A 104 20.96 8.49 -35.41
N ALA A 105 21.04 7.23 -35.04
CA ALA A 105 20.12 6.65 -34.03
C ALA A 105 20.92 6.27 -32.81
N ILE A 106 20.43 6.67 -31.63
CA ILE A 106 21.01 6.34 -30.33
C ILE A 106 20.00 5.50 -29.53
N ILE A 107 20.50 4.49 -28.83
CA ILE A 107 19.69 3.69 -27.90
C ILE A 107 19.26 4.59 -26.74
N ASN A 108 17.95 4.64 -26.46
CA ASN A 108 17.40 5.37 -25.34
C ASN A 108 17.20 4.44 -24.15
N GLY A 109 18.28 4.09 -23.45
CA GLY A 109 18.28 3.15 -22.33
C GLY A 109 18.21 1.69 -22.80
N THR A 110 18.58 0.79 -21.90
CA THR A 110 18.53 -0.65 -22.14
C THR A 110 17.13 -1.18 -21.78
N ALA A 111 16.53 -1.96 -22.68
CA ALA A 111 15.23 -2.59 -22.42
C ALA A 111 15.35 -3.68 -21.35
N ASN A 112 14.32 -3.79 -20.50
CA ASN A 112 14.17 -4.92 -19.60
C ASN A 112 12.76 -5.52 -19.73
N ARG A 113 12.68 -6.66 -20.37
CA ARG A 113 11.42 -7.37 -20.61
C ARG A 113 10.90 -8.09 -19.36
N ASP A 114 11.78 -8.36 -18.39
CA ASP A 114 11.46 -9.11 -17.18
C ASP A 114 10.85 -8.24 -16.06
N ILE A 115 10.69 -6.93 -16.31
CA ILE A 115 10.03 -6.03 -15.35
C ILE A 115 8.61 -6.52 -15.08
N LYS A 116 8.28 -6.66 -13.80
CA LYS A 116 6.99 -7.12 -13.30
C LYS A 116 6.50 -6.25 -12.14
N TRP A 117 5.28 -6.50 -11.70
CA TRP A 117 4.68 -5.84 -10.54
C TRP A 117 5.56 -5.95 -9.29
N ASP A 118 5.82 -4.82 -8.63
CA ASP A 118 6.27 -4.90 -7.24
C ASP A 118 5.14 -5.47 -6.36
N THR A 119 5.50 -6.25 -5.39
CA THR A 119 4.52 -6.96 -4.57
C THR A 119 4.70 -6.64 -3.10
N THR A 120 3.63 -6.18 -2.46
CA THR A 120 3.60 -5.96 -1.01
C THR A 120 2.61 -6.90 -0.36
N ILE A 121 3.08 -7.70 0.59
CA ILE A 121 2.25 -8.43 1.53
C ILE A 121 2.00 -7.53 2.73
N LYS A 122 0.72 -7.22 2.96
CA LYS A 122 0.26 -6.35 4.04
C LYS A 122 -0.42 -7.18 5.11
N GLN A 123 -0.04 -6.95 6.34
CA GLN A 123 -0.67 -7.54 7.52
C GLN A 123 -1.12 -6.40 8.43
N ASN A 124 -2.32 -6.50 8.95
CA ASN A 124 -2.84 -5.56 9.93
C ASN A 124 -3.56 -6.33 11.04
N PHE A 125 -3.23 -5.99 12.28
CA PHE A 125 -3.93 -6.40 13.48
C PHE A 125 -4.57 -5.17 14.10
N GLY A 126 -5.90 -5.19 14.24
CA GLY A 126 -6.68 -4.08 14.76
C GLY A 126 -7.49 -4.48 16.00
N LEU A 127 -7.65 -3.51 16.89
CA LEU A 127 -8.46 -3.63 18.08
C LEU A 127 -9.36 -2.39 18.20
N ASP A 128 -10.67 -2.61 18.18
CA ASP A 128 -11.69 -1.58 18.37
C ASP A 128 -12.34 -1.78 19.74
N MET A 129 -12.39 -0.73 20.56
CA MET A 129 -12.94 -0.77 21.91
C MET A 129 -13.77 0.47 22.16
N ASN A 130 -14.92 0.28 22.84
CA ASN A 130 -15.67 1.38 23.43
C ASN A 130 -15.78 1.16 24.93
N VAL A 131 -15.64 2.24 25.69
CA VAL A 131 -15.73 2.25 27.15
C VAL A 131 -16.54 3.46 27.63
N LEU A 132 -16.92 3.45 28.90
CA LEU A 132 -17.64 4.54 29.56
C LEU A 132 -18.98 4.86 28.89
N ASP A 133 -19.85 3.86 28.76
CA ASP A 133 -21.16 3.97 28.09
C ASP A 133 -21.02 4.48 26.64
N ASN A 134 -20.03 3.93 25.89
CA ASN A 134 -19.70 4.32 24.53
C ASN A 134 -19.25 5.78 24.34
N ARG A 135 -18.83 6.47 25.42
CA ARG A 135 -18.33 7.84 25.32
C ARG A 135 -16.91 7.89 24.78
N LEU A 136 -16.07 6.92 25.14
CA LEU A 136 -14.69 6.83 24.64
C LEU A 136 -14.58 5.64 23.68
N SER A 137 -14.28 5.94 22.43
CA SER A 137 -13.92 4.96 21.41
C SER A 137 -12.41 4.96 21.20
N ILE A 138 -11.81 3.77 21.24
CA ILE A 138 -10.38 3.54 21.06
C ILE A 138 -10.21 2.57 19.91
N THR A 139 -9.48 2.99 18.89
CA THR A 139 -9.07 2.11 17.78
C THR A 139 -7.56 2.04 17.73
N THR A 140 -7.02 0.83 17.71
CA THR A 140 -5.57 0.59 17.61
C THR A 140 -5.31 -0.34 16.46
N ASP A 141 -4.39 0.04 15.58
CA ASP A 141 -3.95 -0.75 14.44
C ASP A 141 -2.43 -0.92 14.45
N PHE A 142 -1.97 -2.15 14.40
CA PHE A 142 -0.58 -2.52 14.17
C PHE A 142 -0.46 -3.12 12.79
N TYR A 143 0.37 -2.55 11.94
CA TYR A 143 0.60 -3.07 10.61
C TYR A 143 2.06 -3.48 10.37
N TYR A 144 2.23 -4.47 9.49
CA TYR A 144 3.50 -4.91 8.98
C TYR A 144 3.40 -5.20 7.49
N ASP A 145 4.14 -4.43 6.70
CA ASP A 145 4.17 -4.50 5.25
C ASP A 145 5.53 -5.03 4.78
N LYS A 146 5.52 -6.06 3.96
CA LYS A 146 6.72 -6.63 3.34
C LYS A 146 6.63 -6.50 1.82
N THR A 147 7.39 -5.58 1.27
CA THR A 147 7.52 -5.38 -0.18
C THR A 147 8.67 -6.21 -0.72
N LYS A 148 8.41 -6.91 -1.81
CA LYS A 148 9.38 -7.65 -2.61
C LYS A 148 9.31 -7.17 -4.06
N ASP A 149 10.35 -7.48 -4.80
CA ASP A 149 10.43 -7.14 -6.23
C ASP A 149 10.26 -5.63 -6.47
N LEU A 150 10.70 -4.79 -5.51
CA LEU A 150 10.61 -3.34 -5.65
C LEU A 150 11.41 -2.91 -6.88
N ILE A 151 10.76 -2.20 -7.78
CA ILE A 151 11.38 -1.71 -9.01
C ILE A 151 12.34 -0.59 -8.63
N MET A 152 13.60 -0.78 -8.96
CA MET A 152 14.69 0.17 -8.67
C MET A 152 15.52 0.40 -9.91
N PHE A 153 16.01 1.62 -10.04
CA PHE A 153 17.07 1.95 -10.98
C PHE A 153 18.39 1.53 -10.34
N VAL A 154 19.09 0.61 -10.98
CA VAL A 154 20.43 0.21 -10.55
C VAL A 154 21.43 1.17 -11.20
N SER A 155 22.00 2.05 -10.40
CA SER A 155 23.18 2.82 -10.80
C SER A 155 24.38 2.12 -10.18
N ASP A 156 25.07 1.32 -10.98
CA ASP A 156 26.32 0.70 -10.57
C ASP A 156 27.46 1.66 -10.93
N PRO A 157 28.25 2.14 -9.97
CA PRO A 157 29.42 2.97 -10.26
C PRO A 157 30.52 2.21 -11.04
N GLU A 158 30.44 0.88 -11.09
CA GLU A 158 31.35 0.02 -11.86
C GLU A 158 30.84 -0.28 -13.28
N GLU A 159 29.74 0.38 -13.72
CA GLU A 159 29.24 0.22 -15.08
C GLU A 159 30.33 0.54 -16.11
N PRO A 160 30.68 -0.41 -16.98
CA PRO A 160 31.65 -0.14 -18.01
C PRO A 160 31.11 0.94 -18.96
N ILE A 161 31.81 2.06 -19.08
CA ILE A 161 31.47 3.21 -19.96
C ILE A 161 31.17 2.79 -21.40
N TYR A 162 31.69 1.66 -21.85
CA TYR A 162 31.51 1.15 -23.22
C TYR A 162 30.12 0.53 -23.48
N ILE A 163 29.23 0.36 -22.45
CA ILE A 163 27.83 -0.05 -22.67
C ILE A 163 27.08 1.01 -23.49
N GLY A 164 27.42 2.30 -23.33
CA GLY A 164 26.88 3.39 -24.14
C GLY A 164 25.37 3.70 -23.86
N SER A 165 24.74 3.05 -22.90
CA SER A 165 23.37 3.29 -22.51
C SER A 165 23.19 3.11 -21.00
N LYS A 166 22.13 3.71 -20.42
CA LYS A 166 21.78 3.54 -19.00
C LYS A 166 21.29 2.12 -18.73
N LEU A 167 21.64 1.55 -17.56
CA LEU A 167 21.07 0.29 -17.11
C LEU A 167 19.55 0.39 -16.96
N PRO A 168 18.83 -0.71 -17.18
CA PRO A 168 17.38 -0.73 -17.03
C PRO A 168 16.97 -0.75 -15.55
N SER A 169 15.74 -0.34 -15.26
CA SER A 169 15.12 -0.64 -13.99
C SER A 169 14.92 -2.15 -13.81
N VAL A 170 15.11 -2.65 -12.61
CA VAL A 170 14.98 -4.07 -12.27
C VAL A 170 14.18 -4.27 -10.99
N ASN A 171 13.55 -5.44 -10.86
CA ASN A 171 12.86 -5.85 -9.65
C ASN A 171 13.86 -6.46 -8.65
N TYR A 172 14.53 -5.60 -7.88
CA TYR A 172 15.65 -6.01 -7.04
C TYR A 172 15.45 -5.70 -5.55
N GLY A 173 14.79 -4.58 -5.25
CA GLY A 173 14.68 -4.08 -3.89
C GLY A 173 13.69 -4.84 -3.01
N LYS A 174 13.93 -4.79 -1.71
CA LYS A 174 13.03 -5.27 -0.66
C LYS A 174 12.81 -4.14 0.33
N LYS A 175 11.60 -4.00 0.84
CA LYS A 175 11.26 -3.00 1.85
C LYS A 175 10.36 -3.62 2.91
N ASN A 176 10.71 -3.42 4.17
CA ASN A 176 9.84 -3.72 5.29
C ASN A 176 9.38 -2.41 5.92
N ALA A 177 8.10 -2.30 6.21
CA ALA A 177 7.54 -1.19 6.94
C ALA A 177 6.61 -1.73 8.04
N TRP A 178 6.61 -1.10 9.19
CA TRP A 178 5.70 -1.41 10.28
C TRP A 178 5.33 -0.14 11.02
N GLY A 179 4.20 -0.17 11.68
CA GLY A 179 3.75 0.97 12.47
C GLY A 179 2.61 0.62 13.38
N LEU A 180 2.37 1.55 14.29
CA LEU A 180 1.26 1.55 15.25
C LEU A 180 0.47 2.83 15.07
N GLU A 181 -0.83 2.69 14.96
CA GLU A 181 -1.78 3.80 14.90
C GLU A 181 -2.78 3.67 16.04
N VAL A 182 -3.02 4.76 16.74
CA VAL A 182 -3.99 4.82 17.85
C VAL A 182 -4.90 6.02 17.61
N SER A 183 -6.20 5.74 17.55
CA SER A 183 -7.26 6.75 17.49
C SER A 183 -8.07 6.74 18.75
N LEU A 184 -8.22 7.88 19.37
CA LEU A 184 -9.09 8.11 20.53
C LEU A 184 -10.18 9.09 20.13
N ASN A 185 -11.43 8.76 20.39
CA ASN A 185 -12.55 9.67 20.15
C ASN A 185 -13.47 9.71 21.37
N TRP A 186 -13.56 10.87 21.97
CA TRP A 186 -14.51 11.15 23.07
C TRP A 186 -15.75 11.80 22.52
N SER A 187 -16.93 11.26 22.84
CA SER A 187 -18.23 11.82 22.44
C SER A 187 -19.17 11.86 23.64
N ASP A 188 -19.75 13.01 23.91
CA ASP A 188 -20.68 13.14 25.05
C ASP A 188 -21.79 14.16 24.73
N LYS A 189 -22.74 14.27 25.64
CA LYS A 189 -23.89 15.18 25.56
C LYS A 189 -23.96 16.03 26.81
N ILE A 190 -24.13 17.33 26.65
CA ILE A 190 -24.45 18.24 27.74
C ILE A 190 -25.99 18.20 27.95
N ASN A 191 -26.39 17.81 29.14
CA ASN A 191 -27.81 17.69 29.47
C ASN A 191 -28.54 19.06 29.51
N GLN A 192 -29.80 19.08 29.11
CA GLN A 192 -30.69 20.26 29.10
C GLN A 192 -30.81 20.98 30.45
N SER A 193 -30.53 20.31 31.58
CA SER A 193 -30.60 20.92 32.92
C SER A 193 -29.64 22.10 33.11
N LEU A 194 -28.54 22.19 32.32
CA LEU A 194 -27.57 23.28 32.40
C LEU A 194 -27.87 24.42 31.43
N LEU A 195 -28.62 24.18 30.36
CA LEU A 195 -28.99 25.15 29.32
C LEU A 195 -30.44 24.92 28.84
N PRO A 196 -31.46 25.34 29.62
CA PRO A 196 -32.86 25.03 29.32
C PRO A 196 -33.36 25.56 27.97
N SER A 197 -32.77 26.60 27.41
CA SER A 197 -33.19 27.24 26.16
C SER A 197 -32.55 26.66 24.92
N TRP A 198 -31.54 25.80 25.06
CA TRP A 198 -30.80 25.17 23.99
C TRP A 198 -31.04 23.67 24.04
N GLY A 199 -31.39 23.02 22.98
CA GLY A 199 -31.51 21.57 22.97
C GLY A 199 -30.21 20.85 23.42
N PRO A 200 -30.20 19.51 23.53
CA PRO A 200 -29.05 18.77 24.00
C PRO A 200 -27.86 19.02 23.04
N ILE A 201 -26.78 19.59 23.57
CA ILE A 201 -25.53 19.84 22.77
C ILE A 201 -24.74 18.54 22.81
N LYS A 202 -24.47 17.99 21.60
CA LYS A 202 -23.56 16.87 21.41
C LYS A 202 -22.20 17.41 21.01
N TYR A 203 -21.12 16.91 21.60
CA TYR A 203 -19.76 17.26 21.22
C TYR A 203 -18.91 16.01 21.07
N SER A 204 -17.88 16.09 20.25
CA SER A 204 -16.86 15.06 20.15
C SER A 204 -15.46 15.68 20.00
N VAL A 205 -14.48 15.03 20.61
CA VAL A 205 -13.07 15.41 20.54
C VAL A 205 -12.27 14.17 20.17
N GLY A 206 -11.48 14.26 19.12
CA GLY A 206 -10.66 13.17 18.62
C GLY A 206 -9.17 13.48 18.68
N MET A 207 -8.35 12.45 18.95
CA MET A 207 -6.91 12.49 18.91
C MET A 207 -6.39 11.27 18.16
N ASN A 208 -5.46 11.49 17.23
CA ASN A 208 -4.79 10.42 16.50
C ASN A 208 -3.28 10.47 16.78
N TYR A 209 -2.70 9.31 17.04
CA TYR A 209 -1.28 9.14 17.18
C TYR A 209 -0.80 8.04 16.24
N SER A 210 0.26 8.28 15.51
CA SER A 210 0.86 7.27 14.64
C SER A 210 2.38 7.31 14.72
N VAL A 211 2.97 6.12 14.71
CA VAL A 211 4.41 5.94 14.56
C VAL A 211 4.65 4.90 13.48
N SER A 212 5.58 5.19 12.58
CA SER A 212 5.94 4.28 11.52
C SER A 212 7.46 4.19 11.36
N CYS A 213 7.92 3.01 11.01
CA CYS A 213 9.31 2.74 10.68
C CYS A 213 9.39 1.98 9.38
N ASN A 214 10.38 2.27 8.55
CA ASN A 214 10.62 1.52 7.34
C ASN A 214 12.12 1.24 7.16
N LYS A 215 12.43 0.08 6.58
CA LYS A 215 13.78 -0.33 6.24
C LYS A 215 13.78 -0.87 4.82
N THR A 216 14.55 -0.24 3.95
CA THR A 216 14.83 -0.74 2.62
C THR A 216 16.10 -1.59 2.68
N VAL A 217 16.06 -2.75 2.06
CA VAL A 217 17.19 -3.68 1.95
C VAL A 217 17.41 -3.89 0.47
N LEU A 218 18.59 -3.59 0.01
CA LEU A 218 19.05 -3.98 -1.31
C LEU A 218 19.29 -5.49 -1.27
N GLY A 219 18.76 -6.21 -2.26
CA GLY A 219 18.79 -7.68 -2.31
C GLY A 219 20.16 -8.25 -2.62
#